data_4ebd265585e2e8305c638c7585198c5b
#
_entry.id   4ebd265585e2e8305c638c7585198c5b
#
_cell.length_a   1.000
_cell.length_b   1.000
_cell.length_c   1.000
_cell.angle_alpha   90.00
_cell.angle_beta   90.00
_cell.angle_gamma   90.00
#
_symmetry.space_group_name_H-M   'P 1'
#
loop_
_entity.id
_entity.type
_entity.pdbx_description
1 polymer ?
#
loop_
_entity_poly.entity_id
_entity_poly.type
_entity_poly.pdbx_seq_one_letter_code
_entity_poly.pdbx_strand_id
1 'polypeptide(L)'
;MAGLGTVINAAAIILGAFIGLLLKKAIPERMKKSIVQALSLATVAIGLIGVVTAACTVKNGAVESRYSLLMVISIAAGTFIGALCDIEARLDRLGEIMQKKFSSGSSMFAEGFVTASLVFCIGSMAILGSLRDGIYHDPTILITKGMIDGVMSVIFASTLGVGVVFSAATVVLYQGIITACASLLAPLLTEAVIAQLSLVGSILIIGIGLNLLYEPKLKLANMLPSFFVPLVWYIIRSVIK
;
A
#
# COMPACT_ATOMS: atom_id res chain seq x y z
N MET A 1 14.69 13.03 16.04
CA MET A 1 14.87 11.57 16.20
C MET A 1 14.49 10.90 14.90
N ALA A 2 15.40 10.19 14.27
CA ALA A 2 15.05 9.41 13.07
C ALA A 2 13.99 8.35 13.42
N GLY A 3 12.99 8.17 12.55
CA GLY A 3 11.90 7.22 12.76
C GLY A 3 10.69 7.74 13.54
N LEU A 4 10.73 8.98 14.03
CA LEU A 4 9.59 9.56 14.75
C LEU A 4 8.34 9.61 13.86
N GLY A 5 8.49 9.97 12.60
CA GLY A 5 7.39 10.01 11.64
C GLY A 5 6.75 8.64 11.42
N THR A 6 7.55 7.58 11.33
CA THR A 6 7.06 6.20 11.22
C THR A 6 6.27 5.77 12.44
N VAL A 7 6.75 6.09 13.65
CA VAL A 7 6.05 5.77 14.90
C VAL A 7 4.71 6.51 14.98
N ILE A 8 4.68 7.79 14.64
CA ILE A 8 3.45 8.59 14.64
C ILE A 8 2.46 8.03 13.61
N ASN A 9 2.91 7.68 12.40
CA ASN A 9 2.05 7.09 11.38
C ASN A 9 1.44 5.76 11.85
N ALA A 10 2.26 4.86 12.38
CA ALA A 10 1.77 3.58 12.90
C ALA A 10 0.79 3.76 14.06
N ALA A 11 1.07 4.69 14.98
CA ALA A 11 0.16 5.02 16.07
C ALA A 11 -1.19 5.56 15.56
N ALA A 12 -1.17 6.44 14.57
CA ALA A 12 -2.39 6.97 13.94
C ALA A 12 -3.23 5.86 13.28
N ILE A 13 -2.57 4.92 12.56
CA ILE A 13 -3.24 3.74 11.97
C ILE A 13 -3.88 2.88 13.06
N ILE A 14 -3.15 2.57 14.12
CA ILE A 14 -3.67 1.75 15.22
C ILE A 14 -4.87 2.42 15.88
N LEU A 15 -4.75 3.70 16.26
CA LEU A 15 -5.82 4.45 16.89
C LEU A 15 -7.05 4.57 15.98
N GLY A 16 -6.84 4.90 14.70
CA GLY A 16 -7.90 4.96 13.71
C GLY A 16 -8.58 3.60 13.53
N ALA A 17 -7.81 2.53 13.43
CA ALA A 17 -8.37 1.18 13.29
C ALA A 17 -9.18 0.75 14.54
N PHE A 18 -8.74 1.09 15.74
CA PHE A 18 -9.54 0.83 16.96
C PHE A 18 -10.87 1.59 16.95
N ILE A 19 -10.85 2.88 16.57
CA ILE A 19 -12.08 3.67 16.40
C ILE A 19 -12.98 3.00 15.36
N GLY A 20 -12.42 2.60 14.20
CA GLY A 20 -13.15 1.90 13.14
C GLY A 20 -13.79 0.59 13.60
N LEU A 21 -13.08 -0.20 14.40
CA LEU A 21 -13.61 -1.45 14.97
C LEU A 21 -14.76 -1.22 15.94
N LEU A 22 -14.71 -0.14 16.73
CA LEU A 22 -15.84 0.26 17.60
C LEU A 22 -17.05 0.66 16.76
N LEU A 23 -16.85 1.44 15.72
CA LEU A 23 -17.90 1.86 14.78
C LEU A 23 -18.48 0.67 14.01
N LYS A 24 -17.70 -0.38 13.73
CA LYS A 24 -18.17 -1.60 13.05
C LYS A 24 -19.37 -2.25 13.78
N LYS A 25 -19.38 -2.19 15.10
CA LYS A 25 -20.47 -2.73 15.91
C LYS A 25 -21.75 -1.88 15.82
N ALA A 26 -21.61 -0.59 15.54
CA ALA A 26 -22.72 0.34 15.42
C ALA A 26 -23.34 0.40 14.01
N ILE A 27 -22.63 -0.11 12.98
CA ILE A 27 -23.07 -0.08 11.59
C ILE A 27 -24.04 -1.25 11.33
N PRO A 28 -25.31 -0.96 10.94
CA PRO A 28 -26.25 -1.99 10.55
C PRO A 28 -25.77 -2.77 9.32
N GLU A 29 -26.05 -4.08 9.26
CA GLU A 29 -25.67 -4.95 8.11
C GLU A 29 -26.13 -4.39 6.77
N ARG A 30 -27.34 -3.76 6.75
CA ARG A 30 -27.87 -3.14 5.53
C ARG A 30 -26.98 -2.04 4.97
N MET A 31 -26.24 -1.31 5.82
CA MET A 31 -25.37 -0.22 5.41
C MET A 31 -23.96 -0.70 5.02
N LYS A 32 -23.52 -1.85 5.54
CA LYS A 32 -22.16 -2.36 5.29
C LYS A 32 -21.88 -2.50 3.79
N LYS A 33 -22.80 -3.07 3.03
CA LYS A 33 -22.65 -3.25 1.59
C LYS A 33 -22.44 -1.91 0.86
N SER A 34 -23.24 -0.90 1.18
CA SER A 34 -23.12 0.44 0.57
C SER A 34 -21.79 1.12 0.97
N ILE A 35 -21.34 0.93 2.22
CA ILE A 35 -20.06 1.47 2.69
C ILE A 35 -18.89 0.79 1.96
N VAL A 36 -18.93 -0.53 1.78
CA VAL A 36 -17.90 -1.27 1.02
C VAL A 36 -17.86 -0.80 -0.43
N GLN A 37 -19.02 -0.58 -1.08
CA GLN A 37 -19.07 -0.06 -2.44
C GLN A 37 -18.47 1.36 -2.54
N ALA A 38 -18.81 2.26 -1.61
CA ALA A 38 -18.23 3.60 -1.56
C ALA A 38 -16.71 3.55 -1.33
N LEU A 39 -16.24 2.67 -0.42
CA LEU A 39 -14.83 2.46 -0.13
C LEU A 39 -14.09 1.93 -1.36
N SER A 40 -14.68 1.00 -2.10
CA SER A 40 -14.15 0.48 -3.35
C SER A 40 -13.92 1.60 -4.38
N LEU A 41 -14.95 2.43 -4.62
CA LEU A 41 -14.83 3.57 -5.54
C LEU A 41 -13.74 4.56 -5.11
N ALA A 42 -13.66 4.86 -3.80
CA ALA A 42 -12.61 5.71 -3.26
C ALA A 42 -11.21 5.11 -3.48
N THR A 43 -11.06 3.80 -3.26
CA THR A 43 -9.79 3.08 -3.47
C THR A 43 -9.39 3.09 -4.94
N VAL A 44 -10.31 2.84 -5.86
CA VAL A 44 -10.07 2.96 -7.31
C VAL A 44 -9.64 4.39 -7.67
N ALA A 45 -10.33 5.40 -7.15
CA ALA A 45 -9.99 6.81 -7.42
C ALA A 45 -8.58 7.16 -6.91
N ILE A 46 -8.20 6.72 -5.72
CA ILE A 46 -6.83 6.89 -5.18
C ILE A 46 -5.80 6.23 -6.11
N GLY A 47 -6.07 5.01 -6.57
CA GLY A 47 -5.19 4.32 -7.51
C GLY A 47 -5.06 5.06 -8.84
N LEU A 48 -6.16 5.55 -9.41
CA LEU A 48 -6.15 6.34 -10.66
C LEU A 48 -5.36 7.64 -10.51
N ILE A 49 -5.57 8.38 -9.42
CA ILE A 49 -4.78 9.59 -9.11
C ILE A 49 -3.30 9.24 -9.04
N GLY A 50 -2.94 8.14 -8.37
CA GLY A 50 -1.57 7.68 -8.27
C GLY A 50 -0.95 7.31 -9.62
N VAL A 51 -1.69 6.65 -10.51
CA VAL A 51 -1.26 6.34 -11.88
C VAL A 51 -1.00 7.62 -12.66
N VAL A 52 -1.96 8.56 -12.66
CA VAL A 52 -1.82 9.83 -13.39
C VAL A 52 -0.63 10.63 -12.87
N THR A 53 -0.49 10.75 -11.55
CA THR A 53 0.61 11.50 -10.92
C THR A 53 1.98 10.89 -11.24
N ALA A 54 2.08 9.56 -11.30
CA ALA A 54 3.34 8.87 -11.50
C ALA A 54 3.73 8.71 -12.98
N ALA A 55 2.74 8.52 -13.87
CA ALA A 55 2.97 8.22 -15.28
C ALA A 55 2.87 9.43 -16.20
N CYS A 56 2.15 10.48 -15.82
CA CYS A 56 1.90 11.62 -16.71
C CYS A 56 2.86 12.78 -16.42
N THR A 57 3.41 13.36 -17.48
CA THR A 57 4.18 14.61 -17.42
C THR A 57 3.65 15.57 -18.48
N VAL A 58 3.66 16.87 -18.16
CA VAL A 58 3.29 17.90 -19.14
C VAL A 58 4.58 18.41 -19.81
N LYS A 59 4.70 18.23 -21.13
CA LYS A 59 5.75 18.80 -21.94
C LYS A 59 5.15 19.60 -23.09
N ASN A 60 5.58 20.82 -23.25
CA ASN A 60 5.11 21.73 -24.31
C ASN A 60 3.58 21.84 -24.41
N GLY A 61 2.87 21.80 -23.28
CA GLY A 61 1.42 21.85 -23.24
C GLY A 61 0.68 20.53 -23.57
N ALA A 62 1.41 19.47 -23.90
CA ALA A 62 0.85 18.13 -24.12
C ALA A 62 1.14 17.19 -22.95
N VAL A 63 0.21 16.29 -22.65
CA VAL A 63 0.37 15.24 -21.65
C VAL A 63 1.05 14.04 -22.29
N GLU A 64 2.26 13.72 -21.82
CA GLU A 64 3.02 12.54 -22.26
C GLU A 64 2.96 11.46 -21.19
N SER A 65 2.74 10.20 -21.61
CA SER A 65 2.81 9.04 -20.74
C SER A 65 4.27 8.56 -20.63
N ARG A 66 4.69 8.27 -19.40
CA ARG A 66 6.01 7.73 -19.06
C ARG A 66 5.87 6.36 -18.41
N TYR A 67 6.88 5.51 -18.62
CA TYR A 67 7.01 4.22 -17.94
C TYR A 67 5.96 3.15 -18.28
N SER A 68 5.12 3.34 -19.31
CA SER A 68 4.04 2.40 -19.66
C SER A 68 4.56 0.98 -19.93
N LEU A 69 5.64 0.84 -20.69
CA LEU A 69 6.25 -0.46 -20.97
C LEU A 69 6.82 -1.12 -19.71
N LEU A 70 7.52 -0.34 -18.87
CA LEU A 70 8.07 -0.83 -17.61
C LEU A 70 6.94 -1.28 -16.66
N MET A 71 5.83 -0.57 -16.60
CA MET A 71 4.65 -0.94 -15.83
C MET A 71 4.12 -2.31 -16.26
N VAL A 72 3.91 -2.52 -17.57
CA VAL A 72 3.40 -3.80 -18.10
C VAL A 72 4.36 -4.95 -17.78
N ILE A 73 5.66 -4.76 -18.03
CA ILE A 73 6.68 -5.76 -17.73
C ILE A 73 6.73 -6.05 -16.23
N SER A 74 6.68 -5.02 -15.39
CA SER A 74 6.72 -5.18 -13.93
C SER A 74 5.54 -6.00 -13.43
N ILE A 75 4.32 -5.69 -13.89
CA ILE A 75 3.12 -6.42 -13.47
C ILE A 75 3.20 -7.88 -13.95
N ALA A 76 3.56 -8.12 -15.22
CA ALA A 76 3.64 -9.46 -15.77
C ALA A 76 4.72 -10.31 -15.06
N ALA A 77 5.95 -9.79 -14.97
CA ALA A 77 7.06 -10.51 -14.34
C ALA A 77 6.84 -10.74 -12.84
N GLY A 78 6.38 -9.70 -12.13
CA GLY A 78 6.11 -9.82 -10.70
C GLY A 78 4.96 -10.78 -10.38
N THR A 79 3.89 -10.75 -11.18
CA THR A 79 2.78 -11.71 -11.05
C THR A 79 3.25 -13.15 -11.30
N PHE A 80 4.10 -13.34 -12.32
CA PHE A 80 4.67 -14.65 -12.61
C PHE A 80 5.51 -15.18 -11.43
N ILE A 81 6.39 -14.35 -10.88
CA ILE A 81 7.19 -14.71 -9.69
C ILE A 81 6.30 -15.00 -8.48
N GLY A 82 5.30 -14.16 -8.24
CA GLY A 82 4.38 -14.33 -7.12
C GLY A 82 3.50 -15.58 -7.24
N ALA A 83 3.08 -15.92 -8.45
CA ALA A 83 2.34 -17.14 -8.72
C ALA A 83 3.21 -18.39 -8.54
N LEU A 84 4.49 -18.36 -8.95
CA LEU A 84 5.43 -19.44 -8.68
C LEU A 84 5.67 -19.65 -7.17
N CYS A 85 5.69 -18.56 -6.39
CA CYS A 85 5.86 -18.63 -4.94
C CYS A 85 4.54 -18.91 -4.21
N ASP A 86 3.41 -18.90 -4.90
CA ASP A 86 2.05 -19.05 -4.35
C ASP A 86 1.80 -18.14 -3.13
N ILE A 87 2.09 -16.84 -3.32
CA ILE A 87 2.02 -15.84 -2.24
C ILE A 87 0.59 -15.70 -1.74
N GLU A 88 -0.40 -15.77 -2.64
CA GLU A 88 -1.83 -15.69 -2.30
C GLU A 88 -2.19 -16.76 -1.25
N ALA A 89 -1.91 -18.04 -1.54
CA ALA A 89 -2.23 -19.13 -0.62
C ALA A 89 -1.47 -19.03 0.72
N ARG A 90 -0.26 -18.47 0.73
CA ARG A 90 0.49 -18.22 1.98
C ARG A 90 -0.16 -17.13 2.82
N LEU A 91 -0.63 -16.06 2.20
CA LEU A 91 -1.33 -14.98 2.88
C LEU A 91 -2.72 -15.41 3.37
N ASP A 92 -3.45 -16.20 2.59
CA ASP A 92 -4.72 -16.78 3.01
C ASP A 92 -4.53 -17.66 4.25
N ARG A 93 -3.51 -18.53 4.24
CA ARG A 93 -3.17 -19.38 5.40
C ARG A 93 -2.78 -18.54 6.63
N LEU A 94 -2.00 -17.47 6.44
CA LEU A 94 -1.68 -16.54 7.52
C LEU A 94 -2.96 -15.87 8.05
N GLY A 95 -3.86 -15.47 7.15
CA GLY A 95 -5.16 -14.91 7.49
C GLY A 95 -6.00 -15.85 8.33
N GLU A 96 -6.07 -17.14 7.96
CA GLU A 96 -6.79 -18.16 8.72
C GLU A 96 -6.21 -18.37 10.14
N ILE A 97 -4.86 -18.42 10.26
CA ILE A 97 -4.18 -18.54 11.55
C ILE A 97 -4.50 -17.35 12.46
N MET A 98 -4.41 -16.13 11.90
CA MET A 98 -4.69 -14.91 12.65
C MET A 98 -6.18 -14.81 13.01
N GLN A 99 -7.08 -15.22 12.12
CA GLN A 99 -8.50 -15.27 12.38
C GLN A 99 -8.84 -16.21 13.54
N LYS A 100 -8.25 -17.40 13.57
CA LYS A 100 -8.45 -18.36 14.69
C LYS A 100 -7.94 -17.80 16.01
N LYS A 101 -6.89 -16.98 16.01
CA LYS A 101 -6.25 -16.45 17.21
C LYS A 101 -6.91 -15.17 17.75
N PHE A 102 -7.39 -14.29 16.86
CA PHE A 102 -7.82 -12.93 17.23
C PHE A 102 -9.28 -12.60 16.93
N SER A 103 -9.99 -13.45 16.19
CA SER A 103 -11.35 -13.15 15.76
C SER A 103 -12.19 -14.40 15.67
N SER A 104 -13.18 -14.49 16.53
CA SER A 104 -14.27 -15.44 16.36
C SER A 104 -15.23 -14.90 15.29
N GLY A 105 -14.94 -15.11 13.99
CA GLY A 105 -16.00 -15.05 13.00
C GLY A 105 -15.91 -14.14 11.77
N SER A 106 -14.77 -13.55 11.38
CA SER A 106 -14.75 -12.81 10.10
C SER A 106 -13.70 -13.34 9.12
N SER A 107 -14.15 -13.79 7.95
CA SER A 107 -13.32 -14.21 6.82
C SER A 107 -12.50 -13.09 6.16
N MET A 108 -12.58 -11.87 6.65
CA MET A 108 -12.02 -10.66 6.03
C MET A 108 -10.67 -10.22 6.61
N PHE A 109 -10.01 -11.02 7.47
CA PHE A 109 -8.74 -10.60 8.08
C PHE A 109 -7.65 -10.37 7.04
N ALA A 110 -7.42 -11.36 6.16
CA ALA A 110 -6.39 -11.26 5.13
C ALA A 110 -6.67 -10.10 4.17
N GLU A 111 -7.92 -9.94 3.75
CA GLU A 111 -8.34 -8.85 2.87
C GLU A 111 -8.09 -7.47 3.52
N GLY A 112 -8.49 -7.28 4.77
CA GLY A 112 -8.26 -6.04 5.51
C GLY A 112 -6.78 -5.75 5.72
N PHE A 113 -5.99 -6.76 6.06
CA PHE A 113 -4.55 -6.63 6.24
C PHE A 113 -3.84 -6.25 4.94
N VAL A 114 -4.10 -6.98 3.84
CA VAL A 114 -3.45 -6.73 2.55
C VAL A 114 -3.87 -5.39 1.97
N THR A 115 -5.16 -5.08 1.97
CA THR A 115 -5.70 -3.81 1.48
C THR A 115 -5.06 -2.63 2.20
N ALA A 116 -5.12 -2.61 3.53
CA ALA A 116 -4.58 -1.52 4.32
C ALA A 116 -3.05 -1.42 4.18
N SER A 117 -2.33 -2.56 4.20
CA SER A 117 -0.88 -2.57 4.02
C SER A 117 -0.46 -1.97 2.68
N LEU A 118 -1.13 -2.34 1.58
CA LEU A 118 -0.82 -1.80 0.26
C LEU A 118 -1.14 -0.31 0.17
N VAL A 119 -2.33 0.11 0.59
CA VAL A 119 -2.73 1.52 0.54
C VAL A 119 -1.81 2.40 1.39
N PHE A 120 -1.38 1.93 2.56
CA PHE A 120 -0.54 2.71 3.46
C PHE A 120 0.95 2.69 3.10
N CYS A 121 1.45 1.60 2.49
CA CYS A 121 2.86 1.52 2.08
C CYS A 121 3.12 2.08 0.68
N ILE A 122 2.13 2.03 -0.23
CA ILE A 122 2.30 2.48 -1.60
C ILE A 122 2.08 4.00 -1.69
N GLY A 123 3.02 4.66 -2.37
CA GLY A 123 2.96 6.10 -2.63
C GLY A 123 4.28 6.80 -2.35
N SER A 124 4.51 7.89 -3.09
CA SER A 124 5.74 8.68 -2.97
C SER A 124 5.95 9.25 -1.57
N MET A 125 4.87 9.63 -0.86
CA MET A 125 4.96 10.17 0.50
C MET A 125 5.57 9.18 1.51
N ALA A 126 5.29 7.87 1.37
CA ALA A 126 5.87 6.86 2.25
C ALA A 126 7.39 6.77 2.07
N ILE A 127 7.86 6.76 0.82
CA ILE A 127 9.29 6.65 0.49
C ILE A 127 10.02 7.96 0.80
N LEU A 128 9.55 9.08 0.24
CA LEU A 128 10.19 10.39 0.43
C LEU A 128 10.17 10.83 1.89
N GLY A 129 9.05 10.58 2.60
CA GLY A 129 8.93 10.90 4.01
C GLY A 129 9.91 10.09 4.85
N SER A 130 10.06 8.78 4.58
CA SER A 130 11.02 7.93 5.30
C SER A 130 12.47 8.32 5.01
N LEU A 131 12.80 8.68 3.75
CA LEU A 131 14.14 9.19 3.40
C LEU A 131 14.44 10.51 4.11
N ARG A 132 13.48 11.46 4.13
CA ARG A 132 13.67 12.74 4.83
C ARG A 132 13.80 12.58 6.33
N ASP A 133 12.99 11.72 6.94
CA ASP A 133 13.07 11.43 8.36
C ASP A 133 14.42 10.76 8.72
N GLY A 134 14.92 9.86 7.85
CA GLY A 134 16.21 9.20 8.06
C GLY A 134 17.43 10.09 7.88
N ILE A 135 17.44 10.95 6.83
CA ILE A 135 18.61 11.78 6.48
C ILE A 135 18.61 13.12 7.24
N TYR A 136 17.44 13.78 7.27
CA TYR A 136 17.33 15.15 7.79
C TYR A 136 16.63 15.21 9.16
N HIS A 137 16.18 14.07 9.71
CA HIS A 137 15.37 14.00 10.93
C HIS A 137 14.09 14.86 10.86
N ASP A 138 13.53 15.00 9.64
CA ASP A 138 12.32 15.75 9.36
C ASP A 138 11.13 14.79 9.15
N PRO A 139 10.28 14.60 10.18
CA PRO A 139 9.14 13.68 10.14
C PRO A 139 7.89 14.31 9.50
N THR A 140 7.92 15.55 9.03
CA THR A 140 6.73 16.32 8.62
C THR A 140 5.87 15.60 7.58
N ILE A 141 6.50 15.00 6.55
CA ILE A 141 5.78 14.25 5.51
C ILE A 141 5.09 13.03 6.09
N LEU A 142 5.78 12.27 6.97
CA LEU A 142 5.20 11.08 7.58
C LEU A 142 4.11 11.40 8.61
N ILE A 143 4.20 12.54 9.29
CA ILE A 143 3.13 13.01 10.19
C ILE A 143 1.88 13.34 9.37
N THR A 144 2.02 14.11 8.29
CA THR A 144 0.90 14.41 7.37
C THR A 144 0.29 13.13 6.82
N LYS A 145 1.15 12.20 6.39
CA LYS A 145 0.69 10.88 5.92
C LYS A 145 -0.03 10.11 7.04
N GLY A 146 0.47 10.14 8.26
CA GLY A 146 -0.15 9.50 9.41
C GLY A 146 -1.56 10.00 9.70
N MET A 147 -1.81 11.30 9.52
CA MET A 147 -3.17 11.84 9.62
C MET A 147 -4.11 11.25 8.57
N ILE A 148 -3.64 11.14 7.31
CA ILE A 148 -4.41 10.56 6.21
C ILE A 148 -4.64 9.06 6.46
N ASP A 149 -3.58 8.31 6.75
CA ASP A 149 -3.64 6.88 7.01
C ASP A 149 -4.53 6.56 8.24
N GLY A 150 -4.47 7.40 9.28
CA GLY A 150 -5.32 7.29 10.45
C GLY A 150 -6.81 7.40 10.11
N VAL A 151 -7.20 8.41 9.34
CA VAL A 151 -8.59 8.57 8.89
C VAL A 151 -9.01 7.40 8.01
N MET A 152 -8.16 6.99 7.06
CA MET A 152 -8.44 5.84 6.20
C MET A 152 -8.56 4.54 7.00
N SER A 153 -7.76 4.37 8.04
CA SER A 153 -7.82 3.17 8.89
C SER A 153 -9.13 3.07 9.68
N VAL A 154 -9.76 4.20 10.07
CA VAL A 154 -11.12 4.20 10.65
C VAL A 154 -12.10 3.58 9.66
N ILE A 155 -12.07 4.02 8.41
CA ILE A 155 -12.99 3.58 7.37
C ILE A 155 -12.73 2.10 7.03
N PHE A 156 -11.48 1.72 6.80
CA PHE A 156 -11.11 0.34 6.48
C PHE A 156 -11.44 -0.63 7.62
N ALA A 157 -11.13 -0.28 8.86
CA ALA A 157 -11.39 -1.17 9.99
C ALA A 157 -12.88 -1.33 10.30
N SER A 158 -13.68 -0.29 10.07
CA SER A 158 -15.14 -0.38 10.24
C SER A 158 -15.79 -1.36 9.24
N THR A 159 -15.17 -1.58 8.09
CA THR A 159 -15.66 -2.47 7.02
C THR A 159 -14.91 -3.80 6.99
N LEU A 160 -13.59 -3.76 6.86
CA LEU A 160 -12.72 -4.93 6.66
C LEU A 160 -12.27 -5.59 7.99
N GLY A 161 -12.44 -4.89 9.11
CA GLY A 161 -12.22 -5.48 10.44
C GLY A 161 -10.79 -5.41 10.95
N VAL A 162 -10.45 -6.33 11.85
CA VAL A 162 -9.23 -6.29 12.69
C VAL A 162 -7.93 -6.42 11.88
N GLY A 163 -7.95 -6.99 10.68
CA GLY A 163 -6.77 -7.10 9.81
C GLY A 163 -6.10 -5.75 9.54
N VAL A 164 -6.88 -4.66 9.53
CA VAL A 164 -6.37 -3.30 9.32
C VAL A 164 -5.42 -2.85 10.44
N VAL A 165 -5.65 -3.24 11.69
CA VAL A 165 -4.74 -2.92 12.82
C VAL A 165 -3.35 -3.48 12.55
N PHE A 166 -3.26 -4.68 11.99
CA PHE A 166 -1.99 -5.35 11.72
C PHE A 166 -1.21 -4.72 10.56
N SER A 167 -1.85 -3.93 9.69
CA SER A 167 -1.13 -3.17 8.66
C SER A 167 -0.14 -2.15 9.24
N ALA A 168 -0.35 -1.69 10.48
CA ALA A 168 0.61 -0.85 11.17
C ALA A 168 1.99 -1.51 11.30
N ALA A 169 2.05 -2.84 11.50
CA ALA A 169 3.31 -3.57 11.52
C ALA A 169 4.01 -3.54 10.15
N THR A 170 3.27 -3.69 9.06
CA THR A 170 3.82 -3.57 7.69
C THR A 170 4.36 -2.16 7.44
N VAL A 171 3.64 -1.12 7.88
CA VAL A 171 4.08 0.28 7.77
C VAL A 171 5.35 0.53 8.57
N VAL A 172 5.43 0.03 9.82
CA VAL A 172 6.65 0.14 10.65
C VAL A 172 7.84 -0.55 9.98
N LEU A 173 7.65 -1.75 9.47
CA LEU A 173 8.71 -2.47 8.77
C LEU A 173 9.14 -1.74 7.50
N TYR A 174 8.21 -1.36 6.64
CA TYR A 174 8.50 -0.72 5.36
C TYR A 174 9.16 0.66 5.54
N GLN A 175 8.51 1.57 6.26
CA GLN A 175 9.03 2.92 6.50
C GLN A 175 10.26 2.87 7.41
N GLY A 176 10.27 2.02 8.43
CA GLY A 176 11.39 1.86 9.35
C GLY A 176 12.66 1.37 8.66
N ILE A 177 12.57 0.40 7.75
CA ILE A 177 13.71 -0.05 6.94
C ILE A 177 14.23 1.08 6.05
N ILE A 178 13.33 1.80 5.36
CA ILE A 178 13.74 2.93 4.49
C ILE A 178 14.39 4.03 5.34
N THR A 179 13.84 4.37 6.50
CA THR A 179 14.38 5.39 7.41
C THR A 179 15.75 4.96 7.96
N ALA A 180 15.87 3.72 8.45
CA ALA A 180 17.11 3.21 9.02
C ALA A 180 18.24 3.08 7.98
N CYS A 181 17.88 2.71 6.74
CA CYS A 181 18.82 2.56 5.63
C CYS A 181 18.82 3.77 4.69
N ALA A 182 18.32 4.94 5.11
CA ALA A 182 18.07 6.07 4.24
C ALA A 182 19.32 6.52 3.46
N SER A 183 20.47 6.62 4.11
CA SER A 183 21.72 7.02 3.46
C SER A 183 22.19 6.02 2.38
N LEU A 184 21.91 4.73 2.57
CA LEU A 184 22.24 3.67 1.61
C LEU A 184 21.21 3.62 0.46
N LEU A 185 19.94 3.84 0.76
CA LEU A 185 18.85 3.74 -0.20
C LEU A 185 18.65 5.00 -1.04
N ALA A 186 19.02 6.18 -0.53
CA ALA A 186 18.84 7.45 -1.23
C ALA A 186 19.41 7.46 -2.67
N PRO A 187 20.62 6.92 -2.96
CA PRO A 187 21.12 6.88 -4.32
C PRO A 187 20.32 5.97 -5.26
N LEU A 188 19.64 4.94 -4.70
CA LEU A 188 18.85 3.98 -5.46
C LEU A 188 17.41 4.46 -5.67
N LEU A 189 16.87 5.19 -4.70
CA LEU A 189 15.49 5.71 -4.71
C LEU A 189 15.43 7.11 -5.35
N THR A 190 15.87 7.20 -6.59
CA THR A 190 15.76 8.43 -7.39
C THR A 190 14.29 8.78 -7.64
N GLU A 191 14.00 10.03 -7.98
CA GLU A 191 12.62 10.46 -8.33
C GLU A 191 11.99 9.58 -9.41
N ALA A 192 12.78 9.16 -10.41
CA ALA A 192 12.32 8.27 -11.47
C ALA A 192 11.93 6.88 -10.92
N VAL A 193 12.75 6.29 -10.03
CA VAL A 193 12.47 4.99 -9.41
C VAL A 193 11.23 5.09 -8.51
N ILE A 194 11.13 6.17 -7.71
CA ILE A 194 9.97 6.40 -6.85
C ILE A 194 8.68 6.54 -7.66
N ALA A 195 8.72 7.27 -8.79
CA ALA A 195 7.58 7.39 -9.69
C ALA A 195 7.19 6.02 -10.28
N GLN A 196 8.17 5.21 -10.70
CA GLN A 196 7.92 3.87 -11.24
C GLN A 196 7.32 2.92 -10.19
N LEU A 197 7.85 2.92 -8.97
CA LEU A 197 7.28 2.16 -7.84
C LEU A 197 5.85 2.61 -7.55
N SER A 198 5.62 3.92 -7.49
CA SER A 198 4.30 4.49 -7.25
C SER A 198 3.31 4.12 -8.36
N LEU A 199 3.76 4.09 -9.63
CA LEU A 199 2.93 3.70 -10.77
C LEU A 199 2.46 2.24 -10.64
N VAL A 200 3.39 1.32 -10.45
CA VAL A 200 3.06 -0.13 -10.30
C VAL A 200 2.17 -0.35 -9.08
N GLY A 201 2.52 0.27 -7.95
CA GLY A 201 1.73 0.17 -6.74
C GLY A 201 0.32 0.72 -6.88
N SER A 202 0.14 1.82 -7.62
CA SER A 202 -1.17 2.41 -7.87
C SER A 202 -2.08 1.50 -8.69
N ILE A 203 -1.53 0.70 -9.61
CA ILE A 203 -2.28 -0.35 -10.32
C ILE A 203 -2.76 -1.44 -9.34
N LEU A 204 -1.92 -1.84 -8.38
CA LEU A 204 -2.35 -2.78 -7.35
C LEU A 204 -3.47 -2.22 -6.48
N ILE A 205 -3.44 -0.93 -6.15
CA ILE A 205 -4.51 -0.24 -5.41
C ILE A 205 -5.82 -0.24 -6.22
N ILE A 206 -5.77 -0.02 -7.53
CA ILE A 206 -6.96 -0.16 -8.40
C ILE A 206 -7.51 -1.59 -8.31
N GLY A 207 -6.63 -2.59 -8.40
CA GLY A 207 -7.00 -4.00 -8.25
C GLY A 207 -7.70 -4.30 -6.92
N ILE A 208 -7.22 -3.73 -5.81
CA ILE A 208 -7.88 -3.83 -4.50
C ILE A 208 -9.30 -3.27 -4.55
N GLY A 209 -9.46 -2.06 -5.09
CA GLY A 209 -10.77 -1.46 -5.22
C GLY A 209 -11.73 -2.32 -6.05
N LEU A 210 -11.24 -2.92 -7.13
CA LEU A 210 -12.04 -3.85 -7.94
C LEU A 210 -12.41 -5.12 -7.16
N ASN A 211 -11.48 -5.70 -6.39
CA ASN A 211 -11.74 -6.87 -5.58
C ASN A 211 -12.78 -6.66 -4.46
N LEU A 212 -12.99 -5.42 -4.03
CA LEU A 212 -14.05 -5.08 -3.07
C LEU A 212 -15.44 -5.09 -3.72
N LEU A 213 -15.54 -4.99 -5.05
CA LEU A 213 -16.81 -4.93 -5.79
C LEU A 213 -17.17 -6.21 -6.50
N TYR A 214 -16.19 -6.91 -7.06
CA TYR A 214 -16.41 -7.98 -8.04
C TYR A 214 -15.85 -9.32 -7.59
N GLU A 215 -16.51 -10.39 -8.05
CA GLU A 215 -16.00 -11.74 -8.02
C GLU A 215 -16.02 -12.32 -9.46
N PRO A 216 -15.05 -13.16 -9.83
CA PRO A 216 -13.96 -13.71 -9.03
C PRO A 216 -12.88 -12.67 -8.72
N LYS A 217 -12.27 -12.77 -7.52
CA LYS A 217 -11.21 -11.85 -7.08
C LYS A 217 -9.92 -12.03 -7.86
N LEU A 218 -9.26 -10.91 -8.16
CA LEU A 218 -7.88 -10.91 -8.66
C LEU A 218 -6.94 -11.41 -7.56
N LYS A 219 -6.00 -12.27 -7.89
CA LYS A 219 -4.96 -12.76 -6.96
C LYS A 219 -3.89 -11.70 -6.73
N LEU A 220 -4.26 -10.63 -6.02
CA LEU A 220 -3.41 -9.45 -5.86
C LEU A 220 -2.15 -9.71 -5.05
N ALA A 221 -2.19 -10.66 -4.11
CA ALA A 221 -1.00 -11.02 -3.36
C ALA A 221 0.08 -11.64 -4.26
N ASN A 222 -0.30 -12.39 -5.30
CA ASN A 222 0.64 -12.86 -6.30
C ASN A 222 1.20 -11.72 -7.18
N MET A 223 0.56 -10.55 -7.18
CA MET A 223 1.07 -9.37 -7.90
C MET A 223 2.03 -8.51 -7.05
N LEU A 224 2.17 -8.76 -5.74
CA LEU A 224 3.03 -7.96 -4.84
C LEU A 224 4.50 -7.85 -5.31
N PRO A 225 5.16 -8.89 -5.83
CA PRO A 225 6.53 -8.77 -6.32
C PRO A 225 6.69 -7.75 -7.45
N SER A 226 5.63 -7.44 -8.20
CA SER A 226 5.65 -6.43 -9.27
C SER A 226 6.12 -5.06 -8.77
N PHE A 227 5.79 -4.74 -7.52
CA PHE A 227 6.18 -3.48 -6.89
C PHE A 227 7.70 -3.29 -6.84
N PHE A 228 8.47 -4.36 -6.69
CA PHE A 228 9.92 -4.29 -6.58
C PHE A 228 10.66 -4.38 -7.93
N VAL A 229 9.99 -4.79 -9.00
CA VAL A 229 10.63 -4.96 -10.33
C VAL A 229 11.30 -3.68 -10.83
N PRO A 230 10.72 -2.46 -10.72
CA PRO A 230 11.39 -1.23 -11.15
C PRO A 230 12.71 -0.97 -10.41
N LEU A 231 12.76 -1.25 -9.11
CA LEU A 231 13.98 -1.08 -8.30
C LEU A 231 15.06 -2.09 -8.72
N VAL A 232 14.68 -3.35 -8.90
CA VAL A 232 15.61 -4.40 -9.38
C VAL A 232 16.14 -4.04 -10.76
N TRP A 233 15.28 -3.59 -11.68
CA TRP A 233 15.68 -3.12 -13.00
C TRP A 233 16.69 -1.97 -12.93
N TYR A 234 16.44 -0.99 -12.07
CA TYR A 234 17.35 0.14 -11.88
C TYR A 234 18.71 -0.32 -11.37
N ILE A 235 18.75 -1.22 -10.37
CA ILE A 235 20.01 -1.78 -9.83
C ILE A 235 20.77 -2.52 -10.92
N ILE A 236 20.13 -3.43 -11.67
CA ILE A 236 20.76 -4.17 -12.75
C ILE A 236 21.37 -3.20 -13.76
N ARG A 237 20.62 -2.18 -14.18
CA ARG A 237 21.10 -1.19 -15.15
C ARG A 237 22.27 -0.33 -14.62
N SER A 238 22.32 -0.08 -13.30
CA SER A 238 23.40 0.68 -12.68
C SER A 238 24.70 -0.11 -12.54
N VAL A 239 24.61 -1.45 -12.46
CA VAL A 239 25.76 -2.37 -12.35
C VAL A 239 26.36 -2.68 -13.73
N ILE A 240 25.53 -2.67 -14.79
CA ILE A 240 25.98 -2.99 -16.17
C ILE A 240 26.62 -1.76 -16.86
N LYS A 241 26.46 -0.56 -16.32
CA LYS A 241 27.14 0.66 -16.79
C LYS A 241 28.49 0.83 -16.12
#